data_bc733cddb67f8a37ec402056a0a90cea
#
_entry.id   bc733cddb67f8a37ec402056a0a90cea
#
_cell.length_a   1.000
_cell.length_b   1.000
_cell.length_c   1.000
_cell.angle_alpha   90.00
_cell.angle_beta   90.00
_cell.angle_gamma   90.00
#
_symmetry.space_group_name_H-M   'P 1'
#
loop_
_entity.id
_entity.type
_entity.pdbx_description
1 polymer ?
#
loop_
_entity_poly.entity_id
_entity_poly.type
_entity_poly.pdbx_seq_one_letter_code
_entity_poly.pdbx_strand_id
1 'polypeptide(L)'
;TRQCFDEKGNKYTPEGVELTQMGYEFYPQAIANVVRAAAKEFKGNLIVTENGIATADDSRRQEYIKEATAGLQACITDGIPLKGYLHWSLMDNFEWQKGFSMQFGLIAVDRSNMKRTPKESLSLLGSMTTK
;
A
#
# COMPACT_ATOMS: atom_id res chain seq x y z
N THR A 1 -8.35 -0.70 -2.27
CA THR A 1 -9.47 -0.29 -1.40
C THR A 1 -10.79 -0.73 -1.98
N ARG A 2 -11.63 -1.38 -1.19
CA ARG A 2 -13.02 -1.65 -1.55
C ARG A 2 -13.82 -0.35 -1.39
N GLN A 3 -14.77 -0.11 -2.28
CA GLN A 3 -15.73 0.97 -2.15
C GLN A 3 -17.12 0.36 -2.03
N CYS A 4 -17.82 0.70 -0.96
CA CYS A 4 -19.20 0.28 -0.75
C CYS A 4 -20.15 1.42 -1.09
N PHE A 5 -21.27 1.07 -1.73
CA PHE A 5 -22.31 2.02 -2.13
C PHE A 5 -23.65 1.53 -1.58
N ASP A 6 -24.46 2.47 -1.09
CA ASP A 6 -25.84 2.18 -0.71
C ASP A 6 -26.76 1.99 -1.94
N GLU A 7 -28.03 1.67 -1.70
CA GLU A 7 -29.03 1.47 -2.76
C GLU A 7 -29.25 2.73 -3.62
N LYS A 8 -28.86 3.91 -3.11
CA LYS A 8 -28.96 5.21 -3.82
C LYS A 8 -27.68 5.57 -4.55
N GLY A 9 -26.64 4.72 -4.47
CA GLY A 9 -25.34 4.96 -5.07
C GLY A 9 -24.43 5.88 -4.27
N ASN A 10 -24.74 6.20 -3.01
CA ASN A 10 -23.86 6.99 -2.15
C ASN A 10 -22.78 6.09 -1.58
N LYS A 11 -21.54 6.58 -1.61
CA LYS A 11 -20.41 5.90 -1.00
C LYS A 11 -20.55 5.90 0.52
N TYR A 12 -20.34 4.75 1.15
CA TYR A 12 -20.28 4.63 2.61
C TYR A 12 -19.15 3.71 3.05
N THR A 13 -18.76 3.83 4.31
CA THR A 13 -17.84 2.90 4.98
C THR A 13 -18.64 1.99 5.88
N PRO A 14 -18.57 0.66 5.72
CA PRO A 14 -19.24 -0.27 6.62
C PRO A 14 -18.74 -0.10 8.08
N GLU A 15 -19.62 -0.35 9.02
CA GLU A 15 -19.28 -0.32 10.45
C GLU A 15 -18.21 -1.38 10.77
N GLY A 16 -17.28 -1.05 11.67
CA GLY A 16 -16.22 -1.96 12.11
C GLY A 16 -15.04 -2.11 11.13
N VAL A 17 -15.04 -1.39 10.00
CA VAL A 17 -13.92 -1.39 9.06
C VAL A 17 -12.79 -0.48 9.56
N GLU A 18 -11.58 -1.03 9.67
CA GLU A 18 -10.38 -0.25 9.97
C GLU A 18 -10.02 0.67 8.81
N LEU A 19 -9.76 1.96 9.12
CA LEU A 19 -9.42 2.97 8.15
C LEU A 19 -7.97 3.46 8.30
N THR A 20 -7.35 3.76 7.16
CA THR A 20 -6.07 4.48 7.08
C THR A 20 -6.27 5.98 7.35
N GLN A 21 -5.17 6.75 7.49
CA GLN A 21 -5.24 8.21 7.61
C GLN A 21 -5.97 8.90 6.44
N MET A 22 -6.01 8.28 5.27
CA MET A 22 -6.75 8.77 4.09
C MET A 22 -8.24 8.45 4.14
N GLY A 23 -8.72 7.74 5.17
CA GLY A 23 -10.10 7.27 5.24
C GLY A 23 -10.40 6.12 4.27
N TYR A 24 -9.38 5.42 3.80
CA TYR A 24 -9.51 4.19 3.02
C TYR A 24 -9.50 2.97 3.93
N GLU A 25 -10.22 1.92 3.53
CA GLU A 25 -10.15 0.64 4.23
C GLU A 25 -8.70 0.11 4.28
N PHE A 26 -8.29 -0.40 5.44
CA PHE A 26 -7.08 -1.20 5.57
C PHE A 26 -7.33 -2.55 4.88
N TYR A 27 -6.89 -2.66 3.62
CA TYR A 27 -7.18 -3.83 2.79
C TYR A 27 -5.95 -4.23 1.95
N PRO A 28 -4.96 -4.88 2.56
CA PRO A 28 -3.72 -5.27 1.88
C PRO A 28 -3.92 -6.27 0.74
N GLN A 29 -4.97 -7.12 0.81
CA GLN A 29 -5.30 -8.09 -0.25
C GLN A 29 -5.75 -7.42 -1.56
N ALA A 30 -6.10 -6.14 -1.54
CA ALA A 30 -6.57 -5.42 -2.71
C ALA A 30 -5.58 -5.50 -3.88
N ILE A 31 -4.27 -5.40 -3.62
CA ILE A 31 -3.27 -5.39 -4.68
C ILE A 31 -3.19 -6.73 -5.42
N ALA A 32 -3.24 -7.85 -4.70
CA ALA A 32 -3.26 -9.17 -5.32
C ALA A 32 -4.53 -9.39 -6.17
N ASN A 33 -5.68 -8.90 -5.70
CA ASN A 33 -6.94 -8.95 -6.45
C ASN A 33 -6.87 -8.14 -7.74
N VAL A 34 -6.28 -6.94 -7.68
CA VAL A 34 -6.08 -6.08 -8.86
C VAL A 34 -5.10 -6.73 -9.86
N VAL A 35 -3.99 -7.29 -9.38
CA VAL A 35 -3.02 -8.00 -10.23
C VAL A 35 -3.67 -9.20 -10.93
N ARG A 36 -4.48 -10.00 -10.21
CA ARG A 36 -5.23 -11.11 -10.81
C ARG A 36 -6.25 -10.64 -11.84
N ALA A 37 -6.95 -9.54 -11.56
CA ALA A 37 -7.89 -8.97 -12.53
C ALA A 37 -7.17 -8.47 -13.78
N ALA A 38 -6.07 -7.73 -13.64
CA ALA A 38 -5.27 -7.26 -14.76
C ALA A 38 -4.71 -8.40 -15.61
N ALA A 39 -4.25 -9.50 -14.98
CA ALA A 39 -3.72 -10.66 -15.67
C ALA A 39 -4.77 -11.45 -16.49
N LYS A 40 -6.05 -11.26 -16.23
CA LYS A 40 -7.12 -11.84 -17.09
C LYS A 40 -7.18 -11.14 -18.44
N GLU A 41 -7.02 -9.83 -18.45
CA GLU A 41 -7.16 -8.97 -19.62
C GLU A 41 -5.83 -8.78 -20.38
N PHE A 42 -4.71 -8.71 -19.66
CA PHE A 42 -3.38 -8.48 -20.22
C PHE A 42 -2.44 -9.65 -19.96
N LYS A 43 -1.84 -10.21 -21.02
CA LYS A 43 -0.97 -11.40 -20.96
C LYS A 43 0.53 -11.11 -20.93
N GLY A 44 0.91 -9.85 -20.84
CA GLY A 44 2.30 -9.41 -20.72
C GLY A 44 2.80 -9.31 -19.28
N ASN A 45 4.05 -8.87 -19.14
CA ASN A 45 4.65 -8.64 -17.83
C ASN A 45 3.93 -7.52 -17.07
N LEU A 46 3.70 -7.71 -15.78
CA LEU A 46 3.06 -6.77 -14.87
C LEU A 46 4.09 -6.22 -13.88
N ILE A 47 3.92 -4.98 -13.47
CA ILE A 47 4.67 -4.34 -12.39
C ILE A 47 3.66 -3.57 -11.52
N VAL A 48 3.75 -3.74 -10.21
CA VAL A 48 3.07 -2.86 -9.26
C VAL A 48 3.92 -1.60 -9.11
N THR A 49 3.43 -0.49 -9.63
CA THR A 49 4.15 0.80 -9.63
C THR A 49 3.89 1.64 -8.40
N GLU A 50 2.78 1.40 -7.70
CA GLU A 50 2.43 2.05 -6.43
C GLU A 50 1.61 1.13 -5.55
N ASN A 51 2.02 0.98 -4.29
CA ASN A 51 1.21 0.33 -3.26
C ASN A 51 1.72 0.76 -1.87
N GLY A 52 0.83 1.18 -0.99
CA GLY A 52 1.17 1.59 0.37
C GLY A 52 -0.03 2.16 1.10
N ILE A 53 0.18 2.57 2.34
CA ILE A 53 -0.86 3.19 3.17
C ILE A 53 -0.32 4.41 3.92
N ALA A 54 -1.21 5.37 4.19
CA ALA A 54 -0.95 6.44 5.13
C ALA A 54 -1.34 5.98 6.54
N THR A 55 -0.36 5.92 7.43
CA THR A 55 -0.57 5.60 8.85
C THR A 55 0.56 6.18 9.71
N ALA A 56 0.21 6.68 10.89
CA ALA A 56 1.17 7.08 11.92
C ALA A 56 1.79 5.88 12.63
N ASP A 57 1.08 4.75 12.64
CA ASP A 57 1.53 3.50 13.25
C ASP A 57 2.35 2.68 12.25
N ASP A 58 3.66 2.63 12.43
CA ASP A 58 4.55 1.88 11.55
C ASP A 58 4.38 0.37 11.67
N SER A 59 3.87 -0.15 12.79
CA SER A 59 3.56 -1.58 12.93
C SER A 59 2.43 -2.01 11.99
N ARG A 60 1.43 -1.15 11.80
CA ARG A 60 0.35 -1.37 10.83
C ARG A 60 0.86 -1.29 9.39
N ARG A 61 1.83 -0.40 9.10
CA ARG A 61 2.49 -0.37 7.78
C ARG A 61 3.26 -1.65 7.52
N GLN A 62 3.98 -2.17 8.52
CA GLN A 62 4.69 -3.44 8.40
C GLN A 62 3.74 -4.60 8.11
N GLU A 63 2.61 -4.67 8.81
CA GLU A 63 1.58 -5.68 8.58
C GLU A 63 1.01 -5.57 7.16
N TYR A 64 0.66 -4.36 6.74
CA TYR A 64 0.20 -4.12 5.36
C TYR A 64 1.21 -4.61 4.31
N ILE A 65 2.49 -4.29 4.48
CA ILE A 65 3.56 -4.73 3.56
C ILE A 65 3.64 -6.26 3.53
N LYS A 66 3.65 -6.92 4.69
CA LYS A 66 3.72 -8.39 4.78
C LYS A 66 2.57 -9.06 4.04
N GLU A 67 1.34 -8.62 4.29
CA GLU A 67 0.15 -9.21 3.67
C GLU A 67 0.05 -8.91 2.18
N ALA A 68 0.35 -7.67 1.77
CA ALA A 68 0.34 -7.27 0.37
C ALA A 68 1.37 -8.07 -0.44
N THR A 69 2.62 -8.15 0.06
CA THR A 69 3.69 -8.90 -0.63
C THR A 69 3.45 -10.40 -0.64
N ALA A 70 2.88 -10.98 0.43
CA ALA A 70 2.46 -12.39 0.43
C ALA A 70 1.39 -12.67 -0.63
N GLY A 71 0.42 -11.77 -0.78
CA GLY A 71 -0.58 -11.86 -1.85
C GLY A 71 0.02 -11.77 -3.25
N LEU A 72 1.02 -10.91 -3.45
CA LEU A 72 1.74 -10.79 -4.72
C LEU A 72 2.61 -12.02 -4.99
N GLN A 73 3.24 -12.60 -3.97
CA GLN A 73 3.99 -13.86 -4.10
C GLN A 73 3.08 -15.00 -4.52
N ALA A 74 1.85 -15.06 -3.97
CA ALA A 74 0.86 -16.04 -4.42
C ALA A 74 0.48 -15.85 -5.90
N CYS A 75 0.35 -14.60 -6.37
CA CYS A 75 0.12 -14.33 -7.80
C CYS A 75 1.26 -14.87 -8.69
N ILE A 76 2.52 -14.74 -8.25
CA ILE A 76 3.67 -15.29 -8.98
C ILE A 76 3.60 -16.84 -8.99
N THR A 77 3.26 -17.45 -7.85
CA THR A 77 3.09 -18.90 -7.73
C THR A 77 1.97 -19.41 -8.64
N ASP A 78 0.90 -18.63 -8.81
CA ASP A 78 -0.21 -18.91 -9.74
C ASP A 78 0.18 -18.71 -11.23
N GLY A 79 1.45 -18.38 -11.53
CA GLY A 79 1.98 -18.22 -12.89
C GLY A 79 1.75 -16.83 -13.50
N ILE A 80 1.31 -15.84 -12.73
CA ILE A 80 1.17 -14.46 -13.22
C ILE A 80 2.56 -13.84 -13.39
N PRO A 81 2.89 -13.26 -14.56
CA PRO A 81 4.21 -12.71 -14.85
C PRO A 81 4.43 -11.35 -14.18
N LEU A 82 4.33 -11.30 -12.86
CA LEU A 82 4.62 -10.12 -12.04
C LEU A 82 6.13 -9.98 -11.87
N LYS A 83 6.68 -8.83 -12.29
CA LYS A 83 8.14 -8.58 -12.38
C LYS A 83 8.67 -7.58 -11.38
N GLY A 84 7.80 -6.83 -10.70
CA GLY A 84 8.26 -5.83 -9.74
C GLY A 84 7.15 -5.30 -8.84
N TYR A 85 7.60 -4.74 -7.74
CA TYR A 85 6.78 -4.07 -6.73
C TYR A 85 7.49 -2.80 -6.27
N LEU A 86 6.81 -1.67 -6.37
CA LEU A 86 7.28 -0.39 -5.84
C LEU A 86 6.33 0.06 -4.73
N HIS A 87 6.93 0.36 -3.57
CA HIS A 87 6.17 0.84 -2.42
C HIS A 87 5.97 2.37 -2.47
N TRP A 88 4.76 2.83 -2.24
CA TRP A 88 4.46 4.23 -2.01
C TRP A 88 4.33 4.49 -0.51
N SER A 89 5.28 5.22 0.10
CA SER A 89 6.40 5.91 -0.56
C SER A 89 7.69 5.73 0.24
N LEU A 90 8.82 6.11 -0.35
CA LEU A 90 10.10 6.06 0.34
C LEU A 90 10.14 7.05 1.52
N MET A 91 9.66 8.27 1.34
CA MET A 91 9.67 9.33 2.36
C MET A 91 8.29 9.92 2.55
N ASP A 92 7.98 10.38 3.76
CA ASP A 92 6.80 11.20 3.98
C ASP A 92 6.84 12.43 3.06
N ASN A 93 5.76 12.66 2.30
CA ASN A 93 5.72 13.64 1.23
C ASN A 93 4.45 14.51 1.28
N PHE A 94 4.25 15.33 0.27
CA PHE A 94 3.09 16.20 0.13
C PHE A 94 1.92 15.43 -0.50
N GLU A 95 0.81 15.32 0.23
CA GLU A 95 -0.40 14.60 -0.20
C GLU A 95 -1.51 15.59 -0.60
N TRP A 96 -1.31 16.30 -1.70
CA TRP A 96 -2.30 17.21 -2.32
C TRP A 96 -3.07 18.04 -1.28
N GLN A 97 -4.40 17.92 -1.20
CA GLN A 97 -5.24 18.67 -0.25
C GLN A 97 -4.97 18.35 1.23
N LYS A 98 -4.24 17.28 1.53
CA LYS A 98 -3.84 16.89 2.88
C LYS A 98 -2.50 17.50 3.31
N GLY A 99 -1.80 18.14 2.38
CA GLY A 99 -0.49 18.73 2.67
C GLY A 99 0.52 17.67 3.14
N PHE A 100 1.21 17.95 4.24
CA PHE A 100 2.21 17.05 4.84
C PHE A 100 1.67 16.24 6.03
N SER A 101 0.36 16.20 6.24
CA SER A 101 -0.22 15.51 7.41
C SER A 101 -0.33 14.00 7.24
N MET A 102 -0.25 13.48 6.01
CA MET A 102 -0.34 12.05 5.72
C MET A 102 1.05 11.39 5.75
N GLN A 103 1.15 10.25 6.42
CA GLN A 103 2.42 9.56 6.62
C GLN A 103 2.47 8.27 5.80
N PHE A 104 2.89 8.38 4.53
CA PHE A 104 3.08 7.24 3.63
C PHE A 104 4.49 6.66 3.68
N GLY A 105 5.47 7.46 4.12
CA GLY A 105 6.88 7.14 3.98
C GLY A 105 7.36 5.95 4.82
N LEU A 106 8.28 5.19 4.26
CA LEU A 106 9.16 4.26 4.99
C LEU A 106 10.22 5.03 5.80
N ILE A 107 10.41 6.31 5.47
CA ILE A 107 11.29 7.25 6.16
C ILE A 107 10.45 8.45 6.60
N ALA A 108 10.45 8.74 7.89
CA ALA A 108 9.85 9.95 8.43
C ALA A 108 10.67 11.19 8.05
N VAL A 109 9.99 12.31 7.78
CA VAL A 109 10.64 13.60 7.49
C VAL A 109 10.15 14.65 8.46
N ASP A 110 11.04 15.13 9.31
CA ASP A 110 10.80 16.28 10.18
C ASP A 110 10.88 17.58 9.36
N ARG A 111 9.75 18.24 9.14
CA ARG A 111 9.67 19.44 8.29
C ARG A 111 10.31 20.68 8.91
N SER A 112 10.58 20.69 10.21
CA SER A 112 11.23 21.81 10.88
C SER A 112 12.74 21.90 10.58
N ASN A 113 13.38 20.76 10.34
CA ASN A 113 14.83 20.65 10.14
C ASN A 113 15.24 19.72 8.99
N MET A 114 14.25 19.14 8.31
CA MET A 114 14.42 18.21 7.19
C MET A 114 15.17 16.92 7.56
N LYS A 115 15.23 16.57 8.85
CA LYS A 115 15.79 15.30 9.31
C LYS A 115 14.98 14.14 8.77
N ARG A 116 15.69 13.15 8.28
CA ARG A 116 15.11 11.88 7.77
C ARG A 116 15.40 10.77 8.76
N THR A 117 14.36 10.07 9.19
CA THR A 117 14.49 8.97 10.16
C THR A 117 13.87 7.71 9.55
N PRO A 118 14.68 6.68 9.20
CA PRO A 118 14.15 5.41 8.73
C PRO A 118 13.22 4.78 9.76
N LYS A 119 12.12 4.19 9.28
CA LYS A 119 11.18 3.42 10.08
C LYS A 119 11.49 1.93 9.94
N GLU A 120 11.00 1.11 10.86
CA GLU A 120 11.20 -0.35 10.83
C GLU A 120 10.62 -1.00 9.56
N SER A 121 9.57 -0.44 9.00
CA SER A 121 9.00 -0.86 7.73
C SER A 121 9.96 -0.77 6.55
N LEU A 122 10.95 0.15 6.57
CA LEU A 122 12.01 0.20 5.55
C LEU A 122 12.91 -1.04 5.65
N SER A 123 13.36 -1.38 6.85
CA SER A 123 14.18 -2.57 7.09
C SER A 123 13.44 -3.85 6.73
N LEU A 124 12.16 -3.93 7.08
CA LEU A 124 11.30 -5.05 6.72
C LEU A 124 11.22 -5.23 5.20
N LEU A 125 10.88 -4.18 4.46
CA LEU A 125 10.77 -4.27 3.00
C LEU A 125 12.12 -4.62 2.36
N GLY A 126 13.22 -4.02 2.86
CA GLY A 126 14.57 -4.36 2.41
C GLY A 126 14.94 -5.83 2.63
N SER A 127 14.48 -6.45 3.72
CA SER A 127 14.73 -7.87 4.01
C SER A 127 13.99 -8.84 3.07
N MET A 128 12.93 -8.36 2.40
CA MET A 128 12.15 -9.15 1.45
C MET A 128 12.75 -9.16 0.03
N THR A 129 13.72 -8.27 -0.24
CA THR A 129 14.41 -8.27 -1.52
C THR A 129 15.37 -9.45 -1.57
N THR A 130 15.21 -10.33 -2.55
CA THR A 130 16.17 -11.40 -2.80
C THR A 130 17.52 -10.81 -3.18
N LYS A 131 18.57 -11.34 -2.58
CA LYS A 131 19.95 -11.05 -2.97
C LYS A 131 20.28 -11.72 -4.30
#